data_f106dc23f14c44feb904c050ce9882bd
#
_entry.id   f106dc23f14c44feb904c050ce9882bd
#
_cell.length_a   1.000
_cell.length_b   1.000
_cell.length_c   1.000
_cell.angle_alpha   90.00
_cell.angle_beta   90.00
_cell.angle_gamma   90.00
#
_symmetry.space_group_name_H-M   'P 1'
#
loop_
_entity.id
_entity.type
_entity.pdbx_description
1 polymer ?
#
loop_
_entity_poly.entity_id
_entity_poly.type
_entity_poly.pdbx_seq_one_letter_code
_entity_poly.pdbx_strand_id
1 'polypeptide(L)'
;MTEADERRGTRAHMPDLDWSQVRETVLMLELAVGQIEAAMKEGGSSVEVLTDSVTSMAGYMRMMGSALEQLPDTPATAQLKESLIGHAGEVAGRVQKSIIAFQFYDKLSQRLAHVSHSLEALTTLVTDQRKLYNPFEWVALQEKIRAKYSTREEVEMFNAVMQGMPVKEALSIYKAEMKDKGDDVELF
;
A
#
# COMPACT_ATOMS: atom_id res chain seq x y z
N MET A 1 -42.21 0.62 8.73
CA MET A 1 -40.91 0.53 9.39
C MET A 1 -40.68 -0.93 9.66
N THR A 2 -39.74 -1.54 8.97
CA THR A 2 -39.45 -2.96 9.12
C THR A 2 -38.43 -3.17 10.24
N GLU A 3 -38.52 -4.28 10.96
CA GLU A 3 -37.62 -4.70 12.04
C GLU A 3 -36.11 -4.61 11.72
N ALA A 4 -35.76 -4.56 10.43
CA ALA A 4 -34.41 -4.35 9.92
C ALA A 4 -33.93 -2.88 10.01
N ASP A 5 -34.82 -1.91 10.08
CA ASP A 5 -34.49 -0.47 10.12
C ASP A 5 -34.22 0.01 11.55
N GLU A 6 -34.80 -0.68 12.56
CA GLU A 6 -34.52 -0.41 13.99
C GLU A 6 -33.11 -0.88 14.42
N ARG A 7 -32.46 -1.77 13.66
CA ARG A 7 -31.13 -2.30 13.95
C ARG A 7 -29.97 -1.41 13.50
N ARG A 8 -30.25 -0.33 12.75
CA ARG A 8 -29.23 0.59 12.21
C ARG A 8 -28.85 1.76 13.14
N GLY A 9 -29.61 1.98 14.20
CA GLY A 9 -29.31 3.01 15.19
C GLY A 9 -28.22 2.59 16.19
N THR A 10 -27.50 3.57 16.76
CA THR A 10 -26.54 3.29 17.85
C THR A 10 -27.25 2.71 19.06
N ARG A 11 -26.77 1.56 19.58
CA ARG A 11 -27.20 0.92 20.81
C ARG A 11 -26.12 0.99 21.90
N ALA A 12 -25.28 2.03 21.86
CA ALA A 12 -24.14 2.17 22.78
C ALA A 12 -24.52 2.13 24.27
N HIS A 13 -25.79 2.46 24.62
CA HIS A 13 -26.33 2.40 25.96
C HIS A 13 -27.07 1.10 26.31
N MET A 14 -27.19 0.17 25.33
CA MET A 14 -27.73 -1.18 25.52
C MET A 14 -26.86 -2.16 24.73
N PRO A 15 -25.65 -2.45 25.21
CA PRO A 15 -24.74 -3.35 24.50
C PRO A 15 -25.32 -4.75 24.52
N ASP A 16 -25.78 -5.19 23.35
CA ASP A 16 -26.34 -6.51 23.06
C ASP A 16 -25.23 -7.47 22.59
N LEU A 17 -23.99 -7.19 23.02
CA LEU A 17 -22.82 -7.96 22.61
C LEU A 17 -22.81 -9.28 23.39
N ASP A 18 -23.22 -10.35 22.73
CA ASP A 18 -22.83 -11.69 23.10
C ASP A 18 -21.31 -11.81 22.98
N TRP A 19 -20.64 -12.15 24.08
CA TRP A 19 -19.19 -12.30 24.14
C TRP A 19 -18.67 -13.37 23.16
N SER A 20 -19.48 -14.34 22.77
CA SER A 20 -19.14 -15.32 21.76
C SER A 20 -18.96 -14.65 20.37
N GLN A 21 -19.84 -13.71 20.00
CA GLN A 21 -19.76 -12.97 18.75
C GLN A 21 -18.53 -12.03 18.70
N VAL A 22 -18.20 -11.43 19.85
CA VAL A 22 -16.97 -10.64 19.97
C VAL A 22 -15.74 -11.51 19.73
N ARG A 23 -15.69 -12.71 20.32
CA ARG A 23 -14.59 -13.67 20.14
C ARG A 23 -14.48 -14.12 18.68
N GLU A 24 -15.58 -14.44 18.03
CA GLU A 24 -15.59 -14.81 16.61
C GLU A 24 -15.10 -13.64 15.72
N THR A 25 -15.48 -12.40 16.05
CA THR A 25 -14.99 -11.22 15.34
C THR A 25 -13.48 -11.07 15.50
N VAL A 26 -12.96 -11.27 16.71
CA VAL A 26 -11.51 -11.23 16.98
C VAL A 26 -10.77 -12.27 16.13
N LEU A 27 -11.25 -13.52 16.11
CA LEU A 27 -10.65 -14.59 15.29
C LEU A 27 -10.61 -14.23 13.79
N MET A 28 -11.68 -13.59 13.28
CA MET A 28 -11.71 -13.15 11.89
C MET A 28 -10.74 -12.00 11.63
N LEU A 29 -10.56 -11.09 12.58
CA LEU A 29 -9.57 -10.00 12.48
C LEU A 29 -8.15 -10.55 12.52
N GLU A 30 -7.83 -11.48 13.41
CA GLU A 30 -6.52 -12.15 13.47
C GLU A 30 -6.20 -12.88 12.17
N LEU A 31 -7.20 -13.59 11.61
CA LEU A 31 -7.05 -14.24 10.30
C LEU A 31 -6.77 -13.22 9.19
N ALA A 32 -7.48 -12.09 9.18
CA ALA A 32 -7.28 -11.03 8.20
C ALA A 32 -5.86 -10.43 8.31
N VAL A 33 -5.36 -10.19 9.52
CA VAL A 33 -3.97 -9.75 9.75
C VAL A 33 -2.99 -10.76 9.17
N GLY A 34 -3.13 -12.05 9.50
CA GLY A 34 -2.25 -13.10 8.98
C GLY A 34 -2.27 -13.19 7.44
N GLN A 35 -3.43 -13.01 6.81
CA GLN A 35 -3.55 -12.97 5.35
C GLN A 35 -2.85 -11.74 4.74
N ILE A 36 -2.97 -10.56 5.35
CA ILE A 36 -2.28 -9.34 4.92
C ILE A 36 -0.77 -9.54 5.00
N GLU A 37 -0.26 -10.06 6.12
CA GLU A 37 1.17 -10.32 6.32
C GLU A 37 1.72 -11.33 5.30
N ALA A 38 0.99 -12.42 5.06
CA ALA A 38 1.37 -13.42 4.06
C ALA A 38 1.42 -12.82 2.66
N ALA A 39 0.41 -12.03 2.27
CA ALA A 39 0.36 -11.35 0.97
C ALA A 39 1.48 -10.33 0.81
N MET A 40 1.81 -9.58 1.86
CA MET A 40 2.92 -8.63 1.86
C MET A 40 4.27 -9.33 1.67
N LYS A 41 4.49 -10.45 2.36
CA LYS A 41 5.72 -11.24 2.25
C LYS A 41 5.89 -11.83 0.85
N GLU A 42 4.84 -12.41 0.30
CA GLU A 42 4.84 -13.01 -1.04
C GLU A 42 5.05 -11.93 -2.12
N GLY A 43 4.32 -10.81 -2.02
CA GLY A 43 4.48 -9.67 -2.92
C GLY A 43 5.88 -9.06 -2.84
N GLY A 44 6.46 -8.91 -1.64
CA GLY A 44 7.81 -8.40 -1.42
C GLY A 44 8.86 -9.25 -2.12
N SER A 45 8.79 -10.57 -1.92
CA SER A 45 9.70 -11.51 -2.59
C SER A 45 9.58 -11.44 -4.11
N SER A 46 8.37 -11.32 -4.64
CA SER A 46 8.14 -11.21 -6.09
C SER A 46 8.70 -9.91 -6.66
N VAL A 47 8.53 -8.79 -5.97
CA VAL A 47 9.07 -7.49 -6.40
C VAL A 47 10.59 -7.45 -6.31
N GLU A 48 11.20 -8.09 -5.32
CA GLU A 48 12.66 -8.23 -5.22
C GLU A 48 13.24 -8.96 -6.43
N VAL A 49 12.67 -10.11 -6.80
CA VAL A 49 13.07 -10.87 -8.01
C VAL A 49 12.89 -10.04 -9.28
N LEU A 50 11.80 -9.30 -9.41
CA LEU A 50 11.57 -8.42 -10.55
C LEU A 50 12.59 -7.28 -10.60
N THR A 51 12.92 -6.67 -9.48
CA THR A 51 13.90 -5.58 -9.38
C THR A 51 15.29 -6.05 -9.78
N ASP A 52 15.71 -7.22 -9.31
CA ASP A 52 16.99 -7.84 -9.69
C ASP A 52 17.05 -8.16 -11.18
N SER A 53 15.97 -8.71 -11.72
CA SER A 53 15.85 -9.03 -13.15
C SER A 53 15.96 -7.77 -14.02
N VAL A 54 15.22 -6.73 -13.67
CA VAL A 54 15.19 -5.44 -14.38
C VAL A 54 16.55 -4.71 -14.24
N THR A 55 17.19 -4.76 -13.08
CA THR A 55 18.53 -4.19 -12.85
C THR A 55 19.59 -4.90 -13.68
N SER A 56 19.52 -6.23 -13.75
CA SER A 56 20.40 -7.03 -14.60
C SER A 56 20.22 -6.68 -16.08
N MET A 57 18.97 -6.48 -16.52
CA MET A 57 18.63 -6.05 -17.88
C MET A 57 19.23 -4.69 -18.22
N ALA A 58 19.21 -3.72 -17.27
CA ALA A 58 19.89 -2.43 -17.42
C ALA A 58 21.41 -2.60 -17.62
N GLY A 59 22.01 -3.54 -16.90
CA GLY A 59 23.44 -3.90 -17.06
C GLY A 59 23.74 -4.44 -18.46
N TYR A 60 22.94 -5.37 -18.93
CA TYR A 60 23.12 -5.93 -20.28
C TYR A 60 22.93 -4.89 -21.39
N MET A 61 21.97 -3.99 -21.25
CA MET A 61 21.78 -2.92 -22.23
C MET A 61 22.99 -1.98 -22.29
N ARG A 62 23.57 -1.63 -21.17
CA ARG A 62 24.82 -0.82 -21.12
C ARG A 62 26.00 -1.54 -21.78
N MET A 63 26.20 -2.83 -21.46
CA MET A 63 27.26 -3.62 -22.09
C MET A 63 27.07 -3.74 -23.60
N MET A 64 25.83 -3.93 -24.05
CA MET A 64 25.50 -3.99 -25.48
C MET A 64 25.80 -2.65 -26.15
N GLY A 65 25.40 -1.52 -25.56
CA GLY A 65 25.72 -0.18 -26.06
C GLY A 65 27.23 0.03 -26.22
N SER A 66 28.02 -0.28 -25.20
CA SER A 66 29.48 -0.17 -25.23
C SER A 66 30.13 -1.11 -26.28
N ALA A 67 29.59 -2.30 -26.45
CA ALA A 67 30.10 -3.23 -27.49
C ALA A 67 29.78 -2.73 -28.90
N LEU A 68 28.61 -2.13 -29.11
CA LEU A 68 28.22 -1.52 -30.37
C LEU A 68 29.09 -0.30 -30.74
N GLU A 69 29.49 0.51 -29.76
CA GLU A 69 30.38 1.64 -29.95
C GLU A 69 31.78 1.22 -30.45
N GLN A 70 32.24 0.02 -30.07
CA GLN A 70 33.54 -0.53 -30.45
C GLN A 70 33.54 -1.13 -31.90
N LEU A 71 32.37 -1.31 -32.49
CA LEU A 71 32.29 -1.81 -33.86
C LEU A 71 32.82 -0.76 -34.87
N PRO A 72 33.61 -1.16 -35.88
CA PRO A 72 34.09 -0.26 -36.93
C PRO A 72 32.94 0.43 -37.66
N ASP A 73 33.05 1.72 -37.89
CA ASP A 73 32.10 2.48 -38.70
C ASP A 73 32.38 2.23 -40.21
N THR A 74 31.65 1.30 -40.75
CA THR A 74 31.66 1.04 -42.20
C THR A 74 30.28 1.42 -42.78
N PRO A 75 30.19 1.74 -44.10
CA PRO A 75 28.89 2.05 -44.70
C PRO A 75 27.86 0.94 -44.55
N ALA A 76 28.29 -0.31 -44.38
CA ALA A 76 27.41 -1.46 -44.17
C ALA A 76 26.92 -1.61 -42.70
N THR A 77 27.67 -1.10 -41.71
CA THR A 77 27.38 -1.28 -40.29
C THR A 77 26.83 -0.03 -39.63
N ALA A 78 27.08 1.16 -40.18
CA ALA A 78 26.71 2.43 -39.55
C ALA A 78 25.22 2.53 -39.25
N GLN A 79 24.35 2.24 -40.20
CA GLN A 79 22.89 2.30 -40.01
C GLN A 79 22.36 1.28 -38.99
N LEU A 80 22.92 0.06 -39.02
CA LEU A 80 22.56 -1.00 -38.09
C LEU A 80 23.02 -0.63 -36.65
N LYS A 81 24.25 -0.11 -36.53
CA LYS A 81 24.81 0.36 -35.26
C LYS A 81 23.96 1.46 -34.64
N GLU A 82 23.59 2.48 -35.42
CA GLU A 82 22.71 3.56 -34.95
C GLU A 82 21.36 3.05 -34.49
N SER A 83 20.73 2.16 -35.25
CA SER A 83 19.46 1.54 -34.90
C SER A 83 19.56 0.73 -33.59
N LEU A 84 20.59 -0.07 -33.41
CA LEU A 84 20.77 -0.90 -32.20
C LEU A 84 21.10 -0.08 -30.97
N ILE A 85 21.90 0.99 -31.11
CA ILE A 85 22.16 1.93 -30.02
C ILE A 85 20.86 2.62 -29.61
N GLY A 86 20.04 3.06 -30.58
CA GLY A 86 18.73 3.64 -30.31
C GLY A 86 17.81 2.70 -29.51
N HIS A 87 17.66 1.45 -29.96
CA HIS A 87 16.86 0.44 -29.26
C HIS A 87 17.40 0.10 -27.87
N ALA A 88 18.71 0.00 -27.70
CA ALA A 88 19.32 -0.23 -26.40
C ALA A 88 19.00 0.93 -25.41
N GLY A 89 19.03 2.17 -25.92
CA GLY A 89 18.66 3.36 -25.17
C GLY A 89 17.18 3.38 -24.76
N GLU A 90 16.27 3.01 -25.67
CA GLU A 90 14.85 2.88 -25.37
C GLU A 90 14.57 1.83 -24.29
N VAL A 91 15.19 0.65 -24.42
CA VAL A 91 15.05 -0.42 -23.42
C VAL A 91 15.60 0.03 -22.08
N ALA A 92 16.77 0.67 -22.05
CA ALA A 92 17.32 1.22 -20.80
C ALA A 92 16.38 2.24 -20.14
N GLY A 93 15.74 3.10 -20.93
CA GLY A 93 14.74 4.06 -20.45
C GLY A 93 13.49 3.38 -19.86
N ARG A 94 12.99 2.31 -20.49
CA ARG A 94 11.87 1.50 -19.98
C ARG A 94 12.23 0.78 -18.67
N VAL A 95 13.44 0.24 -18.61
CA VAL A 95 13.98 -0.39 -17.40
C VAL A 95 14.02 0.60 -16.22
N GLN A 96 14.50 1.82 -16.47
CA GLN A 96 14.54 2.86 -15.43
C GLN A 96 13.13 3.22 -14.92
N LYS A 97 12.16 3.33 -15.83
CA LYS A 97 10.75 3.55 -15.45
C LYS A 97 10.20 2.40 -14.61
N SER A 98 10.55 1.15 -14.92
CA SER A 98 10.12 -0.02 -14.12
C SER A 98 10.68 0.01 -12.71
N ILE A 99 11.96 0.40 -12.53
CA ILE A 99 12.58 0.53 -11.21
C ILE A 99 11.84 1.59 -10.37
N ILE A 100 11.50 2.73 -10.97
CA ILE A 100 10.72 3.78 -10.30
C ILE A 100 9.32 3.26 -9.93
N ALA A 101 8.68 2.47 -10.81
CA ALA A 101 7.37 1.89 -10.55
C ALA A 101 7.39 0.92 -9.36
N PHE A 102 8.49 0.19 -9.11
CA PHE A 102 8.62 -0.72 -7.96
C PHE A 102 8.62 0.01 -6.61
N GLN A 103 8.99 1.30 -6.57
CA GLN A 103 8.87 2.11 -5.35
C GLN A 103 7.41 2.24 -4.87
N PHE A 104 6.43 2.03 -5.76
CA PHE A 104 5.04 1.94 -5.37
C PHE A 104 4.78 0.78 -4.39
N TYR A 105 5.47 -0.34 -4.57
CA TYR A 105 5.30 -1.50 -3.69
C TYR A 105 5.71 -1.20 -2.25
N ASP A 106 6.80 -0.46 -2.04
CA ASP A 106 7.25 -0.08 -0.70
C ASP A 106 6.17 0.76 0.02
N LYS A 107 5.57 1.71 -0.70
CA LYS A 107 4.45 2.51 -0.17
C LYS A 107 3.22 1.66 0.13
N LEU A 108 2.91 0.68 -0.74
CA LEU A 108 1.80 -0.24 -0.52
C LEU A 108 2.03 -1.12 0.71
N SER A 109 3.22 -1.71 0.83
CA SER A 109 3.62 -2.53 1.98
C SER A 109 3.54 -1.74 3.29
N GLN A 110 4.02 -0.51 3.30
CA GLN A 110 3.94 0.36 4.47
C GLN A 110 2.48 0.62 4.88
N ARG A 111 1.58 0.91 3.92
CA ARG A 111 0.16 1.13 4.20
C ARG A 111 -0.51 -0.14 4.73
N LEU A 112 -0.22 -1.29 4.15
CA LEU A 112 -0.76 -2.57 4.63
C LEU A 112 -0.25 -2.90 6.03
N ALA A 113 1.02 -2.60 6.33
CA ALA A 113 1.56 -2.73 7.69
C ALA A 113 0.83 -1.84 8.70
N HIS A 114 0.46 -0.60 8.32
CA HIS A 114 -0.35 0.27 9.16
C HIS A 114 -1.75 -0.31 9.42
N VAL A 115 -2.39 -0.90 8.39
CA VAL A 115 -3.70 -1.56 8.54
C VAL A 115 -3.59 -2.76 9.46
N SER A 116 -2.61 -3.65 9.24
CA SER A 116 -2.34 -4.82 10.07
C SER A 116 -2.18 -4.43 11.55
N HIS A 117 -1.31 -3.46 11.80
CA HIS A 117 -1.06 -2.96 13.15
C HIS A 117 -2.29 -2.34 13.83
N SER A 118 -3.13 -1.65 13.04
CA SER A 118 -4.39 -1.08 13.54
C SER A 118 -5.39 -2.17 13.93
N LEU A 119 -5.47 -3.24 13.13
CA LEU A 119 -6.31 -4.40 13.41
C LEU A 119 -5.83 -5.17 14.65
N GLU A 120 -4.52 -5.40 14.80
CA GLU A 120 -3.93 -6.04 15.97
C GLU A 120 -4.20 -5.24 17.26
N ALA A 121 -4.03 -3.92 17.20
CA ALA A 121 -4.29 -3.05 18.33
C ALA A 121 -5.77 -3.06 18.72
N LEU A 122 -6.69 -3.06 17.74
CA LEU A 122 -8.12 -3.21 17.96
C LEU A 122 -8.44 -4.58 18.58
N THR A 123 -7.89 -5.65 18.03
CA THR A 123 -8.04 -7.02 18.54
C THR A 123 -7.63 -7.11 20.01
N THR A 124 -6.46 -6.56 20.35
CA THR A 124 -5.94 -6.52 21.73
C THR A 124 -6.88 -5.78 22.69
N LEU A 125 -7.49 -4.67 22.25
CA LEU A 125 -8.43 -3.92 23.06
C LEU A 125 -9.73 -4.71 23.27
N VAL A 126 -10.29 -5.25 22.18
CA VAL A 126 -11.60 -5.92 22.18
C VAL A 126 -11.55 -7.25 22.92
N THR A 127 -10.41 -7.93 22.95
CA THR A 127 -10.22 -9.19 23.68
C THR A 127 -10.25 -9.02 25.21
N ASP A 128 -9.86 -7.86 25.73
CA ASP A 128 -9.93 -7.57 27.16
C ASP A 128 -11.23 -6.85 27.53
N GLN A 129 -12.15 -7.57 28.18
CA GLN A 129 -13.45 -7.06 28.58
C GLN A 129 -13.37 -5.77 29.44
N ARG A 130 -12.31 -5.61 30.23
CA ARG A 130 -12.11 -4.40 31.07
C ARG A 130 -11.71 -3.20 30.24
N LYS A 131 -10.97 -3.42 29.16
CA LYS A 131 -10.56 -2.37 28.22
C LYS A 131 -11.71 -2.00 27.29
N LEU A 132 -12.47 -2.99 26.83
CA LEU A 132 -13.60 -2.79 25.92
C LEU A 132 -14.60 -1.73 26.41
N TYR A 133 -14.88 -1.71 27.70
CA TYR A 133 -15.82 -0.76 28.31
C TYR A 133 -15.17 0.49 28.89
N ASN A 134 -13.86 0.68 28.71
CA ASN A 134 -13.13 1.83 29.19
C ASN A 134 -12.91 2.87 28.08
N PRO A 135 -13.59 4.04 28.11
CA PRO A 135 -13.44 5.06 27.05
C PRO A 135 -11.99 5.54 26.86
N PHE A 136 -11.18 5.56 27.90
CA PHE A 136 -9.78 5.99 27.81
C PHE A 136 -8.93 5.05 26.97
N GLU A 137 -9.22 3.73 26.99
CA GLU A 137 -8.52 2.75 26.16
C GLU A 137 -8.82 2.96 24.67
N TRP A 138 -10.06 3.36 24.33
CA TRP A 138 -10.42 3.70 22.95
C TRP A 138 -9.72 4.96 22.45
N VAL A 139 -9.62 5.98 23.29
CA VAL A 139 -8.87 7.20 22.97
C VAL A 139 -7.39 6.86 22.77
N ALA A 140 -6.79 6.08 23.68
CA ALA A 140 -5.41 5.63 23.55
C ALA A 140 -5.16 4.78 22.29
N LEU A 141 -6.14 3.93 21.91
CA LEU A 141 -6.08 3.18 20.64
C LEU A 141 -6.06 4.13 19.44
N GLN A 142 -6.94 5.14 19.39
CA GLN A 142 -6.99 6.10 18.30
C GLN A 142 -5.66 6.87 18.18
N GLU A 143 -5.08 7.31 19.28
CA GLU A 143 -3.78 7.98 19.31
C GLU A 143 -2.65 7.05 18.82
N LYS A 144 -2.67 5.79 19.25
CA LYS A 144 -1.71 4.77 18.83
C LYS A 144 -1.77 4.51 17.31
N ILE A 145 -2.97 4.41 16.74
CA ILE A 145 -3.19 4.24 15.29
C ILE A 145 -2.71 5.49 14.56
N ARG A 146 -3.13 6.67 14.99
CA ARG A 146 -2.73 7.95 14.38
C ARG A 146 -1.22 8.14 14.35
N ALA A 147 -0.52 7.77 15.43
CA ALA A 147 0.94 7.90 15.54
C ALA A 147 1.72 6.99 14.57
N LYS A 148 1.07 5.99 13.96
CA LYS A 148 1.69 5.09 12.97
C LYS A 148 1.64 5.63 11.55
N TYR A 149 0.74 6.54 11.26
CA TYR A 149 0.67 7.16 9.95
C TYR A 149 1.91 8.02 9.69
N SER A 150 2.48 7.85 8.51
CA SER A 150 3.74 8.48 8.12
C SER A 150 3.55 9.66 7.18
N THR A 151 2.39 9.77 6.54
CA THR A 151 2.07 10.85 5.62
C THR A 151 1.05 11.79 6.22
N ARG A 152 1.13 13.06 5.82
CA ARG A 152 0.19 14.09 6.24
C ARG A 152 -1.24 13.75 5.82
N GLU A 153 -1.40 13.24 4.61
CA GLU A 153 -2.68 12.88 4.02
C GLU A 153 -3.37 11.73 4.78
N GLU A 154 -2.61 10.73 5.23
CA GLU A 154 -3.15 9.66 6.09
C GLU A 154 -3.67 10.20 7.42
N VAL A 155 -2.92 11.13 8.03
CA VAL A 155 -3.31 11.77 9.29
C VAL A 155 -4.55 12.64 9.10
N GLU A 156 -4.64 13.41 8.01
CA GLU A 156 -5.78 14.25 7.68
C GLU A 156 -7.04 13.42 7.41
N MET A 157 -6.92 12.33 6.65
CA MET A 157 -8.00 11.36 6.42
C MET A 157 -8.50 10.77 7.75
N PHE A 158 -7.59 10.32 8.61
CA PHE A 158 -7.93 9.76 9.91
C PHE A 158 -8.69 10.78 10.78
N ASN A 159 -8.16 12.00 10.88
CA ASN A 159 -8.79 13.06 11.66
C ASN A 159 -10.19 13.41 11.15
N ALA A 160 -10.39 13.48 9.83
CA ALA A 160 -11.69 13.74 9.21
C ALA A 160 -12.71 12.65 9.58
N VAL A 161 -12.32 11.39 9.53
CA VAL A 161 -13.18 10.26 9.95
C VAL A 161 -13.51 10.34 11.44
N MET A 162 -12.53 10.66 12.31
CA MET A 162 -12.77 10.82 13.75
C MET A 162 -13.70 11.98 14.07
N GLN A 163 -13.73 13.01 13.21
CA GLN A 163 -14.67 14.15 13.32
C GLN A 163 -16.06 13.86 12.73
N GLY A 164 -16.30 12.64 12.23
CA GLY A 164 -17.60 12.18 11.74
C GLY A 164 -17.77 12.23 10.22
N MET A 165 -16.72 12.52 9.46
CA MET A 165 -16.78 12.41 8.00
C MET A 165 -16.99 10.94 7.59
N PRO A 166 -17.91 10.64 6.66
CA PRO A 166 -18.05 9.29 6.14
C PRO A 166 -16.74 8.76 5.54
N VAL A 167 -16.38 7.52 5.87
CA VAL A 167 -15.12 6.89 5.41
C VAL A 167 -14.96 6.95 3.89
N LYS A 168 -16.04 6.75 3.13
CA LYS A 168 -16.00 6.84 1.66
C LYS A 168 -15.63 8.23 1.15
N GLU A 169 -16.11 9.26 1.81
CA GLU A 169 -15.82 10.66 1.47
C GLU A 169 -14.36 11.00 1.83
N ALA A 170 -13.90 10.67 3.03
CA ALA A 170 -12.51 10.84 3.46
C ALA A 170 -11.53 10.12 2.51
N LEU A 171 -11.85 8.88 2.11
CA LEU A 171 -11.06 8.13 1.13
C LEU A 171 -11.06 8.75 -0.26
N SER A 172 -12.17 9.38 -0.68
CA SER A 172 -12.24 10.07 -1.97
C SER A 172 -11.31 11.27 -2.00
N ILE A 173 -11.33 12.09 -0.94
CA ILE A 173 -10.42 13.25 -0.79
C ILE A 173 -8.98 12.77 -0.77
N TYR A 174 -8.65 11.79 0.06
CA TYR A 174 -7.33 11.20 0.15
C TYR A 174 -6.79 10.72 -1.22
N LYS A 175 -7.63 10.01 -2.00
CA LYS A 175 -7.27 9.54 -3.35
C LYS A 175 -7.03 10.69 -4.32
N ALA A 176 -7.83 11.75 -4.24
CA ALA A 176 -7.67 12.92 -5.09
C ALA A 176 -6.34 13.64 -4.81
N GLU A 177 -6.00 13.86 -3.55
CA GLU A 177 -4.74 14.47 -3.12
C GLU A 177 -3.51 13.63 -3.49
N MET A 178 -3.63 12.29 -3.37
CA MET A 178 -2.56 11.37 -3.77
C MET A 178 -2.35 11.34 -5.27
N LYS A 179 -3.41 11.51 -6.07
CA LYS A 179 -3.32 11.59 -7.53
C LYS A 179 -2.65 12.88 -7.97
N ASP A 180 -3.00 14.01 -7.37
CA ASP A 180 -2.41 15.31 -7.67
C ASP A 180 -0.90 15.35 -7.38
N LYS A 181 -0.44 14.63 -6.35
CA LYS A 181 0.99 14.47 -6.02
C LYS A 181 1.70 13.38 -6.82
N GLY A 182 0.98 12.49 -7.44
CA GLY A 182 1.48 11.36 -8.24
C GLY A 182 1.60 11.65 -9.73
N ASP A 183 1.09 12.78 -10.19
CA ASP A 183 1.15 13.16 -11.61
C ASP A 183 2.59 13.52 -12.11
N ASP A 184 3.59 13.52 -11.22
CA ASP A 184 5.01 13.49 -11.62
C ASP A 184 5.50 12.09 -12.04
N VAL A 185 4.65 11.05 -11.91
CA VAL A 185 4.93 9.69 -12.40
C VAL A 185 3.68 9.19 -13.16
N GLU A 186 3.54 9.61 -14.41
CA GLU A 186 2.61 8.99 -15.35
C GLU A 186 3.00 7.52 -15.53
N LEU A 187 2.26 6.64 -14.85
CA LEU A 187 2.26 5.21 -15.13
C LEU A 187 1.20 4.93 -16.20
N PHE A 188 1.68 4.63 -17.38
CA PHE A 188 0.88 4.05 -18.48
C PHE A 188 0.57 2.59 -18.21
#